data_84c1d48147cc1545b8e6a2e3c6061408
#
_entry.id   84c1d48147cc1545b8e6a2e3c6061408
#
_cell.length_a   1.000
_cell.length_b   1.000
_cell.length_c   1.000
_cell.angle_alpha   90.00
_cell.angle_beta   90.00
_cell.angle_gamma   90.00
#
_symmetry.space_group_name_H-M   'P 1'
#
loop_
_entity.id
_entity.type
_entity.pdbx_description
1 polymer ?
#
loop_
_entity_poly.entity_id
_entity_poly.type
_entity_poly.pdbx_seq_one_letter_code
_entity_poly.pdbx_strand_id
1 'polypeptide(L)'
;LELIVGGYSSSGEKIYALNHDLTPVTGFPIEIDEKIKMGVSLADFDDNGKEDIVFGTNDDNIYLLLDDGTIAEGFPFQTGNKIHSSPAILDLDGELIIFVGSNDDFLYAINSDGSLRFSVQASDAVEGSPSFLNFMNQCYIFFGDKSGMVYGIDTEGNMLPNFPFDGGSQIIGS
;
A
#
# COMPACT_ATOMS: atom_id res chain seq x y z
N LEU A 1 -15.48 -13.13 8.56
CA LEU A 1 -14.89 -12.95 7.23
C LEU A 1 -15.60 -11.78 6.55
N GLU A 2 -14.87 -10.77 6.17
CA GLU A 2 -15.39 -9.56 5.55
C GLU A 2 -14.88 -9.45 4.12
N LEU A 3 -15.68 -8.83 3.24
CA LEU A 3 -15.30 -8.52 1.88
C LEU A 3 -15.12 -7.01 1.76
N ILE A 4 -13.94 -6.57 1.35
CA ILE A 4 -13.66 -5.16 1.10
C ILE A 4 -13.67 -4.90 -0.40
N VAL A 5 -14.38 -3.86 -0.83
CA VAL A 5 -14.50 -3.46 -2.24
C VAL A 5 -14.33 -1.96 -2.38
N GLY A 6 -13.31 -1.53 -3.10
CA GLY A 6 -13.12 -0.14 -3.50
C GLY A 6 -13.94 0.19 -4.76
N GLY A 7 -14.54 1.37 -4.78
CA GLY A 7 -15.28 1.87 -5.94
C GLY A 7 -14.38 2.56 -6.96
N TYR A 8 -14.64 2.29 -8.25
CA TYR A 8 -14.03 3.00 -9.39
C TYR A 8 -15.13 3.49 -10.31
N SER A 9 -15.72 4.61 -10.00
CA SER A 9 -16.80 5.21 -10.78
C SER A 9 -16.46 6.66 -11.21
N SER A 10 -17.38 7.32 -11.89
CA SER A 10 -17.23 8.71 -12.31
C SER A 10 -17.76 9.71 -11.28
N SER A 11 -18.38 9.24 -10.19
CA SER A 11 -18.92 10.08 -9.12
C SER A 11 -19.25 9.26 -7.88
N GLY A 12 -18.90 9.79 -6.70
CA GLY A 12 -19.23 9.20 -5.40
C GLY A 12 -18.52 7.87 -5.15
N GLU A 13 -17.20 7.87 -5.31
CA GLU A 13 -16.36 6.71 -5.02
C GLU A 13 -16.46 6.36 -3.55
N LYS A 14 -16.71 5.07 -3.28
CA LYS A 14 -16.89 4.54 -1.93
C LYS A 14 -16.04 3.31 -1.72
N ILE A 15 -15.64 3.12 -0.47
CA ILE A 15 -15.15 1.83 0.00
C ILE A 15 -16.26 1.13 0.77
N TYR A 16 -16.45 -0.14 0.48
CA TYR A 16 -17.43 -1.02 1.11
C TYR A 16 -16.73 -2.07 1.93
N ALA A 17 -17.18 -2.27 3.16
CA ALA A 17 -16.88 -3.46 3.95
C ALA A 17 -18.20 -4.23 4.18
N LEU A 18 -18.22 -5.50 3.82
CA LEU A 18 -19.40 -6.36 3.87
C LEU A 18 -19.12 -7.58 4.75
N ASN A 19 -20.07 -7.90 5.60
CA ASN A 19 -20.08 -9.16 6.34
C ASN A 19 -20.25 -10.35 5.41
N HIS A 20 -20.05 -11.57 5.91
CA HIS A 20 -20.20 -12.82 5.16
C HIS A 20 -21.61 -13.03 4.57
N ASP A 21 -22.62 -12.37 5.11
CA ASP A 21 -24.02 -12.37 4.64
C ASP A 21 -24.35 -11.21 3.69
N LEU A 22 -23.32 -10.45 3.26
CA LEU A 22 -23.39 -9.28 2.39
C LEU A 22 -24.08 -8.06 3.02
N THR A 23 -24.33 -8.06 4.31
CA THR A 23 -24.76 -6.83 5.01
C THR A 23 -23.56 -5.90 5.21
N PRO A 24 -23.73 -4.57 5.13
CA PRO A 24 -22.63 -3.65 5.40
C PRO A 24 -22.11 -3.80 6.84
N VAL A 25 -20.79 -3.71 6.99
CA VAL A 25 -20.14 -3.52 8.29
C VAL A 25 -20.57 -2.15 8.85
N THR A 26 -20.70 -2.05 10.15
CA THR A 26 -21.06 -0.78 10.80
C THR A 26 -20.01 0.29 10.46
N GLY A 27 -20.46 1.47 10.03
CA GLY A 27 -19.60 2.54 9.57
C GLY A 27 -19.44 2.60 8.05
N PHE A 28 -19.66 1.50 7.33
CA PHE A 28 -19.53 1.43 5.87
C PHE A 28 -20.88 1.52 5.14
N PRO A 29 -20.92 1.98 3.86
CA PRO A 29 -19.77 2.43 3.03
C PRO A 29 -19.27 3.84 3.40
N ILE A 30 -17.97 4.07 3.19
CA ILE A 30 -17.32 5.38 3.37
C ILE A 30 -17.18 6.06 2.01
N GLU A 31 -17.55 7.34 1.90
CA GLU A 31 -17.27 8.18 0.74
C GLU A 31 -15.82 8.68 0.81
N ILE A 32 -15.05 8.42 -0.23
CA ILE A 32 -13.65 8.85 -0.36
C ILE A 32 -13.54 10.00 -1.38
N ASP A 33 -14.44 10.05 -2.37
CA ASP A 33 -14.44 10.97 -3.53
C ASP A 33 -13.18 10.87 -4.40
N GLU A 34 -12.39 9.81 -4.22
CA GLU A 34 -11.16 9.52 -4.94
C GLU A 34 -11.21 8.09 -5.50
N LYS A 35 -10.65 7.90 -6.71
CA LYS A 35 -10.69 6.61 -7.40
C LYS A 35 -9.73 5.60 -6.80
N ILE A 36 -10.25 4.49 -6.31
CA ILE A 36 -9.48 3.33 -5.85
C ILE A 36 -9.37 2.37 -7.02
N LYS A 37 -8.17 2.25 -7.61
CA LYS A 37 -7.94 1.45 -8.81
C LYS A 37 -7.42 0.05 -8.49
N MET A 38 -6.63 -0.08 -7.44
CA MET A 38 -5.90 -1.31 -7.10
C MET A 38 -6.52 -1.98 -5.88
N GLY A 39 -5.93 -3.10 -5.47
CA GLY A 39 -6.35 -3.82 -4.27
C GLY A 39 -6.09 -3.06 -2.98
N VAL A 40 -6.75 -3.50 -1.93
CA VAL A 40 -6.55 -3.04 -0.56
C VAL A 40 -5.72 -4.06 0.21
N SER A 41 -5.10 -3.63 1.31
CA SER A 41 -4.44 -4.51 2.27
C SER A 41 -5.05 -4.34 3.65
N LEU A 42 -5.03 -5.41 4.43
CA LEU A 42 -5.67 -5.48 5.74
C LEU A 42 -4.64 -5.86 6.81
N ALA A 43 -4.69 -5.19 7.94
CA ALA A 43 -3.99 -5.54 9.18
C ALA A 43 -4.62 -4.79 10.36
N ASP A 44 -4.42 -5.28 11.57
CA ASP A 44 -4.86 -4.64 12.81
C ASP A 44 -3.80 -3.62 13.26
N PHE A 45 -3.99 -2.35 12.92
CA PHE A 45 -3.03 -1.27 13.19
C PHE A 45 -3.17 -0.67 14.59
N ASP A 46 -4.31 -0.84 15.24
CA ASP A 46 -4.61 -0.29 16.57
C ASP A 46 -4.69 -1.36 17.69
N ASP A 47 -4.35 -2.63 17.38
CA ASP A 47 -4.35 -3.78 18.28
C ASP A 47 -5.72 -4.03 18.92
N ASN A 48 -6.82 -3.73 18.22
CA ASN A 48 -8.18 -3.95 18.74
C ASN A 48 -8.75 -5.34 18.40
N GLY A 49 -8.01 -6.15 17.63
CA GLY A 49 -8.38 -7.49 17.21
C GLY A 49 -9.23 -7.53 15.94
N LYS A 50 -9.32 -6.42 15.21
CA LYS A 50 -10.01 -6.32 13.91
C LYS A 50 -9.09 -5.72 12.87
N GLU A 51 -9.36 -6.04 11.60
CA GLU A 51 -8.56 -5.60 10.48
C GLU A 51 -8.96 -4.18 10.03
N ASP A 52 -7.95 -3.32 9.89
CA ASP A 52 -8.04 -2.01 9.28
C ASP A 52 -7.70 -2.10 7.78
N ILE A 53 -8.02 -1.05 7.02
CA ILE A 53 -7.98 -1.08 5.56
C ILE A 53 -7.00 -0.05 5.03
N VAL A 54 -5.97 -0.50 4.29
CA VAL A 54 -4.99 0.35 3.61
C VAL A 54 -5.24 0.31 2.10
N PHE A 55 -5.31 1.47 1.45
CA PHE A 55 -5.44 1.58 0.00
C PHE A 55 -4.84 2.87 -0.55
N GLY A 56 -4.48 2.83 -1.83
CA GLY A 56 -4.03 3.99 -2.58
C GLY A 56 -5.09 4.49 -3.57
N THR A 57 -5.01 5.76 -3.94
CA THR A 57 -5.95 6.42 -4.83
C THR A 57 -5.29 7.04 -6.07
N ASN A 58 -6.11 7.42 -7.05
CA ASN A 58 -5.65 8.17 -8.23
C ASN A 58 -5.39 9.67 -7.94
N ASP A 59 -5.69 10.14 -6.74
CA ASP A 59 -5.50 11.52 -6.33
C ASP A 59 -4.33 11.65 -5.35
N ASP A 60 -3.34 10.73 -5.54
CA ASP A 60 -2.00 10.75 -4.94
C ASP A 60 -1.99 10.45 -3.42
N ASN A 61 -3.10 9.90 -2.87
CA ASN A 61 -3.26 9.65 -1.45
C ASN A 61 -3.21 8.17 -1.09
N ILE A 62 -2.62 7.89 0.07
CA ILE A 62 -2.66 6.59 0.75
C ILE A 62 -3.49 6.77 2.02
N TYR A 63 -4.54 5.96 2.14
CA TYR A 63 -5.45 5.96 3.29
C TYR A 63 -5.20 4.75 4.17
N LEU A 64 -5.34 4.95 5.47
CA LEU A 64 -5.58 3.94 6.47
C LEU A 64 -6.94 4.24 7.11
N LEU A 65 -7.91 3.35 6.91
CA LEU A 65 -9.21 3.38 7.58
C LEU A 65 -9.23 2.34 8.69
N LEU A 66 -9.63 2.74 9.88
CA LEU A 66 -9.89 1.84 10.99
C LEU A 66 -11.15 0.99 10.74
N ASP A 67 -11.34 -0.07 11.48
CA ASP A 67 -12.45 -1.03 11.35
C ASP A 67 -13.84 -0.41 11.45
N ASP A 68 -13.96 0.77 12.09
CA ASP A 68 -15.20 1.54 12.19
C ASP A 68 -15.41 2.54 11.03
N GLY A 69 -14.46 2.60 10.07
CA GLY A 69 -14.49 3.47 8.91
C GLY A 69 -13.92 4.87 9.14
N THR A 70 -13.36 5.15 10.30
CA THR A 70 -12.68 6.44 10.53
C THR A 70 -11.29 6.43 9.88
N ILE A 71 -10.85 7.60 9.37
CA ILE A 71 -9.48 7.75 8.86
C ILE A 71 -8.54 7.81 10.06
N ALA A 72 -7.49 6.98 10.06
CA ALA A 72 -6.49 6.97 11.11
C ALA A 72 -5.72 8.29 11.20
N GLU A 73 -5.26 8.65 12.40
CA GLU A 73 -4.46 9.85 12.61
C GLU A 73 -3.18 9.81 11.76
N GLY A 74 -2.80 10.94 11.15
CA GLY A 74 -1.67 11.05 10.23
C GLY A 74 -1.99 10.69 8.77
N PHE A 75 -3.16 10.13 8.48
CA PHE A 75 -3.62 9.83 7.12
C PHE A 75 -4.70 10.83 6.63
N PRO A 76 -4.88 11.01 5.30
CA PRO A 76 -4.13 10.35 4.23
C PRO A 76 -2.68 10.86 4.12
N PHE A 77 -1.75 9.93 3.78
CA PHE A 77 -0.40 10.28 3.38
C PHE A 77 -0.38 10.65 1.90
N GLN A 78 0.17 11.81 1.54
CA GLN A 78 0.21 12.29 0.16
C GLN A 78 1.56 11.99 -0.51
N THR A 79 1.51 11.38 -1.70
CA THR A 79 2.65 11.17 -2.60
C THR A 79 2.69 12.25 -3.68
N GLY A 80 3.64 12.18 -4.61
CA GLY A 80 3.76 13.13 -5.72
C GLY A 80 2.91 12.81 -6.95
N ASN A 81 2.30 11.61 -7.04
CA ASN A 81 1.48 11.17 -8.16
C ASN A 81 0.63 9.95 -7.77
N LYS A 82 -0.25 9.53 -8.66
CA LYS A 82 -1.21 8.42 -8.52
C LYS A 82 -0.61 7.15 -7.93
N ILE A 83 -1.39 6.47 -7.13
CA ILE A 83 -1.05 5.16 -6.59
C ILE A 83 -1.68 4.09 -7.48
N HIS A 84 -0.83 3.36 -8.20
CA HIS A 84 -1.22 2.24 -9.06
C HIS A 84 -0.62 0.90 -8.60
N SER A 85 -0.04 0.85 -7.42
CA SER A 85 0.34 -0.38 -6.73
C SER A 85 -0.68 -0.71 -5.63
N SER A 86 -0.90 -1.98 -5.34
CA SER A 86 -1.58 -2.37 -4.10
C SER A 86 -0.60 -2.20 -2.94
N PRO A 87 -0.99 -1.61 -1.81
CA PRO A 87 -0.13 -1.56 -0.63
C PRO A 87 0.27 -2.97 -0.17
N ALA A 88 1.45 -3.09 0.43
CA ALA A 88 1.88 -4.30 1.10
C ALA A 88 2.28 -3.95 2.54
N ILE A 89 1.89 -4.79 3.50
CA ILE A 89 2.11 -4.55 4.92
C ILE A 89 3.16 -5.52 5.43
N LEU A 90 4.19 -5.00 6.08
CA LEU A 90 5.22 -5.78 6.75
C LEU A 90 5.10 -5.58 8.25
N ASP A 91 4.97 -6.69 8.99
CA ASP A 91 5.16 -6.71 10.44
C ASP A 91 6.66 -6.90 10.72
N LEU A 92 7.27 -5.90 11.31
CA LEU A 92 8.65 -5.92 11.74
C LEU A 92 8.71 -5.82 13.26
N ASP A 93 8.77 -6.98 13.92
CA ASP A 93 8.81 -7.12 15.38
C ASP A 93 7.64 -6.42 16.12
N GLY A 94 6.44 -6.48 15.53
CA GLY A 94 5.22 -5.86 16.06
C GLY A 94 4.99 -4.41 15.59
N GLU A 95 5.84 -3.87 14.73
CA GLU A 95 5.65 -2.58 14.08
C GLU A 95 5.13 -2.81 12.65
N LEU A 96 3.90 -2.39 12.35
CA LEU A 96 3.32 -2.50 11.02
C LEU A 96 3.80 -1.34 10.14
N ILE A 97 4.38 -1.69 8.99
CA ILE A 97 4.91 -0.74 8.02
C ILE A 97 4.17 -0.95 6.69
N ILE A 98 3.67 0.15 6.12
CA ILE A 98 2.98 0.16 4.83
C ILE A 98 4.00 0.46 3.74
N PHE A 99 4.13 -0.46 2.76
CA PHE A 99 4.93 -0.26 1.56
C PHE A 99 4.01 -0.06 0.36
N VAL A 100 4.27 1.00 -0.43
CA VAL A 100 3.46 1.30 -1.61
C VAL A 100 4.29 2.01 -2.68
N GLY A 101 4.10 1.60 -3.93
CA GLY A 101 4.69 2.27 -5.09
C GLY A 101 3.78 3.39 -5.61
N SER A 102 4.39 4.44 -6.14
CA SER A 102 3.69 5.56 -6.76
C SER A 102 4.19 5.83 -8.20
N ASN A 103 3.35 6.50 -8.97
CA ASN A 103 3.70 6.94 -10.32
C ASN A 103 4.64 8.17 -10.32
N ASP A 104 5.09 8.62 -9.16
CA ASP A 104 6.14 9.65 -8.99
C ASP A 104 7.56 9.07 -8.92
N ASP A 105 7.72 7.80 -9.30
CA ASP A 105 8.97 7.07 -9.35
C ASP A 105 9.55 6.71 -7.97
N PHE A 106 8.71 6.62 -6.93
CA PHE A 106 9.14 6.21 -5.58
C PHE A 106 8.38 4.99 -5.07
N LEU A 107 9.12 4.15 -4.33
CA LEU A 107 8.56 3.27 -3.31
C LEU A 107 8.59 4.02 -1.98
N TYR A 108 7.46 4.05 -1.29
CA TYR A 108 7.31 4.63 0.06
C TYR A 108 7.20 3.53 1.11
N ALA A 109 7.85 3.74 2.25
CA ALA A 109 7.63 3.01 3.49
C ALA A 109 7.06 3.99 4.52
N ILE A 110 5.86 3.71 5.05
CA ILE A 110 5.09 4.61 5.89
C ILE A 110 4.79 3.89 7.20
N ASN A 111 5.02 4.57 8.31
CA ASN A 111 4.72 4.07 9.65
C ASN A 111 3.21 4.09 9.92
N SER A 112 2.76 3.34 10.92
CA SER A 112 1.34 3.28 11.35
C SER A 112 0.76 4.63 11.80
N ASP A 113 1.60 5.59 12.18
CA ASP A 113 1.20 6.96 12.55
C ASP A 113 1.13 7.93 11.36
N GLY A 114 1.28 7.43 10.11
CA GLY A 114 1.26 8.23 8.90
C GLY A 114 2.58 8.96 8.60
N SER A 115 3.60 8.85 9.42
CA SER A 115 4.91 9.44 9.16
C SER A 115 5.68 8.66 8.09
N LEU A 116 6.45 9.38 7.26
CA LEU A 116 7.36 8.74 6.30
C LEU A 116 8.51 8.06 7.05
N ARG A 117 8.67 6.75 6.88
CA ARG A 117 9.85 6.02 7.38
C ARG A 117 11.06 6.24 6.48
N PHE A 118 10.91 5.93 5.20
CA PHE A 118 11.85 6.25 4.12
C PHE A 118 11.15 6.17 2.76
N SER A 119 11.83 6.66 1.73
CA SER A 119 11.44 6.41 0.34
C SER A 119 12.64 6.03 -0.51
N VAL A 120 12.41 5.20 -1.54
CA VAL A 120 13.46 4.75 -2.46
C VAL A 120 13.08 5.18 -3.87
N GLN A 121 13.95 5.97 -4.50
CA GLN A 121 13.76 6.41 -5.87
C GLN A 121 14.04 5.29 -6.86
N ALA A 122 13.11 5.06 -7.76
CA ALA A 122 13.22 4.19 -8.94
C ALA A 122 13.58 5.00 -10.19
N SER A 123 13.72 4.33 -11.33
CA SER A 123 14.00 4.98 -12.63
C SER A 123 12.74 5.40 -13.38
N ASP A 124 11.59 4.86 -13.01
CA ASP A 124 10.25 5.11 -13.60
C ASP A 124 9.18 4.72 -12.56
N ALA A 125 7.92 4.97 -12.89
CA ALA A 125 6.76 4.69 -12.05
C ALA A 125 6.77 3.28 -11.42
N VAL A 126 6.53 3.20 -10.12
CA VAL A 126 6.41 1.95 -9.37
C VAL A 126 4.92 1.56 -9.31
N GLU A 127 4.46 0.79 -10.31
CA GLU A 127 3.06 0.35 -10.42
C GLU A 127 2.84 -1.07 -9.88
N GLY A 128 3.91 -1.87 -9.74
CA GLY A 128 3.86 -3.20 -9.13
C GLY A 128 3.82 -3.14 -7.61
N SER A 129 3.09 -4.07 -6.99
CA SER A 129 3.08 -4.19 -5.54
C SER A 129 4.42 -4.75 -5.04
N PRO A 130 5.00 -4.22 -3.95
CA PRO A 130 6.22 -4.77 -3.38
C PRO A 130 5.97 -6.15 -2.78
N SER A 131 7.03 -6.97 -2.74
CA SER A 131 7.02 -8.31 -2.18
C SER A 131 8.13 -8.47 -1.14
N PHE A 132 7.93 -9.38 -0.18
CA PHE A 132 8.84 -9.60 0.94
C PHE A 132 9.45 -10.99 0.88
N LEU A 133 10.74 -11.07 1.20
CA LEU A 133 11.49 -12.32 1.33
C LEU A 133 12.19 -12.36 2.69
N ASN A 134 11.80 -13.32 3.51
CA ASN A 134 12.51 -13.61 4.75
C ASN A 134 13.60 -14.66 4.49
N PHE A 135 14.86 -14.28 4.71
CA PHE A 135 16.01 -15.16 4.53
C PHE A 135 17.05 -14.93 5.64
N MET A 136 17.47 -15.99 6.32
CA MET A 136 18.46 -15.93 7.42
C MET A 136 18.13 -14.90 8.52
N ASN A 137 16.87 -14.87 8.95
CA ASN A 137 16.34 -13.91 9.94
C ASN A 137 16.45 -12.42 9.53
N GLN A 138 16.55 -12.16 8.24
CA GLN A 138 16.47 -10.82 7.66
C GLN A 138 15.32 -10.77 6.67
N CYS A 139 14.61 -9.65 6.65
CA CYS A 139 13.57 -9.38 5.66
C CYS A 139 14.13 -8.47 4.58
N TYR A 140 13.80 -8.79 3.34
CA TYR A 140 14.16 -8.02 2.17
C TYR A 140 12.91 -7.66 1.40
N ILE A 141 12.89 -6.46 0.81
CA ILE A 141 11.79 -5.92 0.04
C ILE A 141 12.21 -5.86 -1.43
N PHE A 142 11.36 -6.38 -2.32
CA PHE A 142 11.58 -6.34 -3.76
C PHE A 142 10.43 -5.64 -4.45
N PHE A 143 10.76 -4.82 -5.43
CA PHE A 143 9.79 -4.13 -6.28
C PHE A 143 10.36 -3.90 -7.67
N GLY A 144 9.50 -3.62 -8.63
CA GLY A 144 9.90 -3.28 -9.99
C GLY A 144 9.29 -1.98 -10.44
N ASP A 145 9.90 -1.37 -11.44
CA ASP A 145 9.39 -0.16 -12.06
C ASP A 145 8.94 -0.39 -13.50
N LYS A 146 8.34 0.61 -14.08
CA LYS A 146 7.80 0.59 -15.43
C LYS A 146 8.87 0.60 -16.54
N SER A 147 10.11 0.98 -16.21
CA SER A 147 11.25 0.86 -17.13
C SER A 147 11.78 -0.56 -17.22
N GLY A 148 11.43 -1.45 -16.28
CA GLY A 148 11.86 -2.84 -16.20
C GLY A 148 12.99 -3.09 -15.22
N MET A 149 13.33 -2.11 -14.40
CA MET A 149 14.31 -2.30 -13.34
C MET A 149 13.67 -3.01 -12.14
N VAL A 150 14.40 -3.95 -11.56
CA VAL A 150 14.06 -4.65 -10.31
C VAL A 150 14.95 -4.13 -9.20
N TYR A 151 14.36 -3.79 -8.09
CA TYR A 151 15.01 -3.29 -6.89
C TYR A 151 14.92 -4.31 -5.76
N GLY A 152 15.99 -4.42 -5.00
CA GLY A 152 16.02 -5.18 -3.75
C GLY A 152 16.62 -4.30 -2.66
N ILE A 153 15.93 -4.15 -1.55
CA ILE A 153 16.34 -3.30 -0.41
C ILE A 153 16.21 -4.06 0.91
N ASP A 154 16.90 -3.57 1.92
CA ASP A 154 16.70 -3.99 3.30
C ASP A 154 15.54 -3.22 3.99
N THR A 155 15.29 -3.48 5.25
CA THR A 155 14.21 -2.86 6.04
C THR A 155 14.49 -1.40 6.41
N GLU A 156 15.69 -0.89 6.18
CA GLU A 156 16.09 0.51 6.33
C GLU A 156 16.05 1.29 5.00
N GLY A 157 15.75 0.60 3.87
CA GLY A 157 15.69 1.20 2.53
C GLY A 157 17.04 1.24 1.82
N ASN A 158 18.09 0.56 2.35
CA ASN A 158 19.37 0.47 1.68
C ASN A 158 19.32 -0.54 0.53
N MET A 159 19.86 -0.15 -0.63
CA MET A 159 19.93 -1.02 -1.81
C MET A 159 20.82 -2.23 -1.55
N LEU A 160 20.34 -3.42 -1.88
CA LEU A 160 21.12 -4.65 -1.80
C LEU A 160 22.19 -4.71 -2.88
N PRO A 161 23.31 -5.45 -2.64
CA PRO A 161 24.35 -5.65 -3.64
C PRO A 161 23.79 -6.22 -4.95
N ASN A 162 24.25 -5.69 -6.09
CA ASN A 162 23.82 -6.03 -7.46
C ASN A 162 22.40 -5.60 -7.84
N PHE A 163 21.75 -4.78 -7.05
CA PHE A 163 20.53 -4.06 -7.42
C PHE A 163 20.84 -2.58 -7.69
N PRO A 164 20.03 -1.89 -8.51
CA PRO A 164 18.91 -2.46 -9.28
C PRO A 164 19.39 -3.39 -10.41
N PHE A 165 18.53 -4.36 -10.78
CA PHE A 165 18.78 -5.33 -11.85
C PHE A 165 17.87 -5.01 -13.04
N ASP A 166 18.44 -5.00 -14.26
CA ASP A 166 17.65 -4.80 -15.50
C ASP A 166 16.93 -6.08 -15.89
N GLY A 167 15.61 -6.10 -15.72
CA GLY A 167 14.73 -7.21 -16.10
C GLY A 167 14.33 -7.20 -17.58
N GLY A 168 14.68 -6.15 -18.34
CA GLY A 168 14.53 -6.05 -19.78
C GLY A 168 13.10 -5.75 -20.28
N SER A 169 12.09 -5.70 -19.42
CA SER A 169 10.71 -5.35 -19.77
C SER A 169 9.96 -4.78 -18.56
N GLN A 170 8.90 -4.01 -18.83
CA GLN A 170 8.07 -3.38 -17.79
C GLN A 170 7.65 -4.35 -16.71
N ILE A 171 7.71 -3.89 -15.45
CA ILE A 171 7.22 -4.60 -14.28
C ILE A 171 6.05 -3.79 -13.70
N ILE A 172 4.82 -4.22 -14.01
CA ILE A 172 3.58 -3.53 -13.66
C ILE A 172 2.58 -4.44 -12.91
N GLY A 173 3.02 -5.60 -12.49
CA GLY A 173 2.21 -6.57 -11.77
C GLY A 173 2.87 -7.05 -10.48
N SER A 174 2.11 -7.65 -9.60
CA SER A 174 2.55 -8.33 -8.38
C SER A 174 2.29 -9.82 -8.51
#